data_f01830eb8a713ac9fe61addff345f9ae
#
_entry.id   f01830eb8a713ac9fe61addff345f9ae
#
_cell.length_a   1.000
_cell.length_b   1.000
_cell.length_c   1.000
_cell.angle_alpha   90.00
_cell.angle_beta   90.00
_cell.angle_gamma   90.00
#
_symmetry.space_group_name_H-M   'P 1'
#
loop_
_entity.id
_entity.type
_entity.pdbx_description
1 polymer ?
#
loop_
_entity_poly.entity_id
_entity_poly.type
_entity_poly.pdbx_seq_one_letter_code
_entity_poly.pdbx_strand_id
1 'polypeptide(L)'
;NVVMVNNASLAGHVVVEDFVIMGALSGAHQFCRIGKHSMIGGLSGVDSDVIPYGTVMGNRAYLSGLNIIGLKRRGFSREVIHDLRKAYRLLFAPEGTIQERLKDVSDEFKKNEPVMDIVKFIEGNASRAICQPKNGNKNT
;
A
#
# COMPACT_ATOMS: atom_id res chain seq x y z
N ASN A 1 15.59 1.79 -7.00
CA ASN A 1 15.93 0.96 -5.82
C ASN A 1 14.81 -0.02 -5.46
N VAL A 2 14.57 -1.00 -6.34
CA VAL A 2 13.63 -2.09 -6.08
C VAL A 2 14.40 -3.35 -5.74
N VAL A 3 13.96 -4.09 -4.74
CA VAL A 3 14.53 -5.39 -4.39
C VAL A 3 13.52 -6.48 -4.75
N MET A 4 13.92 -7.38 -5.62
CA MET A 4 13.17 -8.58 -5.95
C MET A 4 13.90 -9.79 -5.40
N VAL A 5 13.33 -10.41 -4.39
CA VAL A 5 13.92 -11.59 -3.76
C VAL A 5 13.70 -12.80 -4.65
N ASN A 6 14.36 -13.91 -4.36
CA ASN A 6 14.40 -15.11 -5.21
C ASN A 6 13.03 -15.50 -5.77
N ASN A 7 12.96 -15.65 -7.09
CA ASN A 7 11.76 -16.07 -7.82
C ASN A 7 10.54 -15.17 -7.68
N ALA A 8 10.72 -13.89 -7.28
CA ALA A 8 9.66 -12.91 -7.39
C ALA A 8 9.41 -12.60 -8.88
N SER A 9 8.13 -12.48 -9.26
CA SER A 9 7.73 -12.39 -10.66
C SER A 9 6.74 -11.26 -10.89
N LEU A 10 6.86 -10.61 -12.05
CA LEU A 10 5.93 -9.56 -12.48
C LEU A 10 5.34 -9.98 -13.83
N ALA A 11 4.02 -9.92 -13.94
CA ALA A 11 3.35 -10.07 -15.23
C ALA A 11 3.45 -8.78 -16.06
N GLY A 12 2.88 -8.78 -17.24
CA GLY A 12 2.99 -7.63 -18.15
C GLY A 12 2.40 -6.34 -17.60
N HIS A 13 3.02 -5.23 -17.94
CA HIS A 13 2.53 -3.87 -17.62
C HIS A 13 2.39 -3.57 -16.12
N VAL A 14 3.09 -4.30 -15.26
CA VAL A 14 3.17 -3.98 -13.84
C VAL A 14 4.09 -2.79 -13.65
N VAL A 15 3.62 -1.80 -12.89
CA VAL A 15 4.42 -0.64 -12.50
C VAL A 15 4.88 -0.83 -11.06
N VAL A 16 6.17 -0.82 -10.83
CA VAL A 16 6.77 -0.90 -9.49
C VAL A 16 7.51 0.39 -9.21
N GLU A 17 7.05 1.12 -8.21
CA GLU A 17 7.69 2.37 -7.82
C GLU A 17 8.95 2.12 -6.97
N ASP A 18 9.63 3.21 -6.58
CA ASP A 18 10.90 3.13 -5.87
C ASP A 18 10.78 2.50 -4.48
N PHE A 19 11.86 1.83 -4.08
CA PHE A 19 12.05 1.25 -2.75
C PHE A 19 11.06 0.14 -2.37
N VAL A 20 10.42 -0.47 -3.36
CA VAL A 20 9.57 -1.66 -3.16
C VAL A 20 10.44 -2.88 -2.89
N ILE A 21 9.99 -3.72 -1.98
CA ILE A 21 10.56 -5.05 -1.75
C ILE A 21 9.52 -6.11 -2.09
N MET A 22 9.86 -6.95 -3.07
CA MET A 22 9.08 -8.13 -3.44
C MET A 22 9.67 -9.34 -2.74
N GLY A 23 8.93 -9.93 -1.81
CA GLY A 23 9.36 -11.13 -1.10
C GLY A 23 9.56 -12.35 -2.00
N ALA A 24 10.27 -13.34 -1.52
CA ALA A 24 10.55 -14.56 -2.28
C ALA A 24 9.26 -15.25 -2.73
N LEU A 25 9.25 -15.74 -3.99
CA LEU A 25 8.12 -16.46 -4.57
C LEU A 25 6.81 -15.64 -4.59
N SER A 26 6.90 -14.33 -4.50
CA SER A 26 5.76 -13.45 -4.70
C SER A 26 5.54 -13.15 -6.18
N GLY A 27 4.34 -12.77 -6.53
CA GLY A 27 4.02 -12.40 -7.90
C GLY A 27 2.98 -11.30 -7.98
N ALA A 28 2.99 -10.55 -9.07
CA ALA A 28 1.98 -9.53 -9.34
C ALA A 28 1.32 -9.78 -10.69
N HIS A 29 -0.01 -9.72 -10.71
CA HIS A 29 -0.81 -9.80 -11.93
C HIS A 29 -0.56 -8.62 -12.84
N GLN A 30 -0.83 -8.81 -14.14
CA GLN A 30 -0.67 -7.75 -15.14
C GLN A 30 -1.46 -6.48 -14.75
N PHE A 31 -0.87 -5.35 -15.10
CA PHE A 31 -1.42 -4.01 -14.87
C PHE A 31 -1.52 -3.58 -13.41
N CYS A 32 -1.05 -4.35 -12.45
CA CYS A 32 -0.96 -3.88 -11.07
C CYS A 32 0.04 -2.73 -10.94
N ARG A 33 -0.28 -1.79 -10.05
CA ARG A 33 0.66 -0.75 -9.61
C ARG A 33 1.08 -1.07 -8.17
N ILE A 34 2.36 -1.03 -7.93
CA ILE A 34 2.94 -1.26 -6.60
C ILE A 34 3.61 0.03 -6.15
N GLY A 35 3.01 0.69 -5.18
CA GLY A 35 3.44 2.00 -4.71
C GLY A 35 4.77 1.98 -3.96
N LYS A 36 5.46 3.11 -3.97
CA LYS A 36 6.79 3.26 -3.37
C LYS A 36 6.84 2.81 -1.92
N HIS A 37 7.98 2.32 -1.50
CA HIS A 37 8.25 1.86 -0.15
C HIS A 37 7.34 0.73 0.35
N SER A 38 6.55 0.11 -0.51
CA SER A 38 5.70 -1.00 -0.10
C SER A 38 6.49 -2.30 0.05
N MET A 39 5.94 -3.20 0.85
CA MET A 39 6.50 -4.53 1.11
C MET A 39 5.49 -5.59 0.68
N ILE A 40 5.90 -6.44 -0.24
CA ILE A 40 5.12 -7.61 -0.66
C ILE A 40 5.66 -8.82 0.08
N GLY A 41 4.85 -9.43 0.91
CA GLY A 41 5.26 -10.63 1.67
C GLY A 41 5.62 -11.79 0.75
N GLY A 42 6.51 -12.65 1.21
CA GLY A 42 6.84 -13.87 0.48
C GLY A 42 5.62 -14.74 0.22
N LEU A 43 5.61 -15.48 -0.88
CA LEU A 43 4.51 -16.35 -1.31
C LEU A 43 3.18 -15.63 -1.57
N SER A 44 3.22 -14.30 -1.72
CA SER A 44 2.01 -13.50 -1.93
C SER A 44 1.68 -13.39 -3.42
N GLY A 45 0.39 -13.40 -3.73
CA GLY A 45 -0.14 -13.13 -5.06
C GLY A 45 -0.87 -11.78 -5.09
N VAL A 46 -0.26 -10.77 -5.69
CA VAL A 46 -0.84 -9.44 -5.80
C VAL A 46 -1.72 -9.36 -7.04
N ASP A 47 -3.01 -9.15 -6.83
CA ASP A 47 -4.00 -9.01 -7.91
C ASP A 47 -4.69 -7.64 -7.93
N SER A 48 -4.33 -6.76 -7.01
CA SER A 48 -4.85 -5.40 -6.86
C SER A 48 -3.71 -4.43 -6.62
N ASP A 49 -3.97 -3.13 -6.81
CA ASP A 49 -2.95 -2.10 -6.61
C ASP A 49 -2.55 -1.98 -5.13
N VAL A 50 -1.27 -1.88 -4.88
CA VAL A 50 -0.73 -1.73 -3.53
C VAL A 50 -0.38 -0.28 -3.27
N ILE A 51 -0.98 0.32 -2.25
CA ILE A 51 -0.72 1.71 -1.90
C ILE A 51 0.74 1.94 -1.51
N PRO A 52 1.29 3.14 -1.74
CA PRO A 52 2.60 3.49 -1.19
C PRO A 52 2.68 3.23 0.31
N TYR A 53 3.82 2.78 0.76
CA TYR A 53 4.11 2.47 2.17
C TYR A 53 3.29 1.31 2.76
N GLY A 54 2.52 0.60 1.95
CA GLY A 54 1.71 -0.53 2.40
C GLY A 54 2.50 -1.82 2.52
N THR A 55 2.01 -2.73 3.34
CA THR A 55 2.46 -4.13 3.41
C THR A 55 1.31 -5.03 3.04
N VAL A 56 1.53 -5.94 2.11
CA VAL A 56 0.53 -6.92 1.69
C VAL A 56 1.05 -8.34 1.85
N MET A 57 0.15 -9.27 2.07
CA MET A 57 0.45 -10.70 2.17
C MET A 57 -0.75 -11.56 1.77
N GLY A 58 -0.48 -12.80 1.47
CA GLY A 58 -1.48 -13.81 1.14
C GLY A 58 -1.51 -14.17 -0.34
N ASN A 59 -2.05 -15.35 -0.66
CA ASN A 59 -2.16 -15.86 -2.04
C ASN A 59 -3.18 -15.09 -2.89
N ARG A 60 -4.11 -14.40 -2.26
CA ARG A 60 -4.83 -13.24 -2.76
C ARG A 60 -4.53 -12.11 -1.81
N ALA A 61 -3.51 -11.34 -2.14
CA ALA A 61 -2.91 -10.42 -1.22
C ALA A 61 -3.92 -9.40 -0.66
N TYR A 62 -3.88 -9.23 0.63
CA TYR A 62 -4.63 -8.21 1.36
C TYR A 62 -3.66 -7.26 2.04
N LEU A 63 -4.13 -6.05 2.31
CA LEU A 63 -3.35 -5.03 3.00
C LEU A 63 -3.30 -5.36 4.49
N SER A 64 -2.11 -5.67 4.99
CA SER A 64 -1.92 -6.01 6.41
C SER A 64 -1.54 -4.81 7.28
N GLY A 65 -1.28 -3.68 6.67
CA GLY A 65 -0.93 -2.44 7.35
C GLY A 65 0.09 -1.64 6.57
N LEU A 66 0.80 -0.76 7.26
CA LEU A 66 1.89 0.02 6.72
C LEU A 66 3.24 -0.68 6.94
N ASN A 67 4.18 -0.42 6.05
CA ASN A 67 5.56 -0.88 6.16
C ASN A 67 6.35 -0.04 7.18
N ILE A 68 5.99 -0.15 8.45
CA ILE A 68 6.57 0.67 9.53
C ILE A 68 8.07 0.44 9.66
N ILE A 69 8.52 -0.80 9.53
CA ILE A 69 9.94 -1.15 9.60
C ILE A 69 10.72 -0.45 8.49
N GLY A 70 10.21 -0.51 7.27
CA GLY A 70 10.82 0.16 6.12
C GLY A 70 10.85 1.67 6.28
N LEU A 71 9.77 2.27 6.77
CA LEU A 71 9.70 3.70 7.04
C LEU A 71 10.76 4.15 8.06
N LYS A 72 10.90 3.42 9.16
CA LYS A 72 11.91 3.70 10.19
C LYS A 72 13.32 3.56 9.64
N ARG A 73 13.59 2.50 8.89
CA ARG A 73 14.92 2.27 8.29
C ARG A 73 15.32 3.35 7.29
N ARG A 74 14.34 3.95 6.62
CA ARG A 74 14.54 5.05 5.67
C ARG A 74 14.63 6.43 6.34
N GLY A 75 14.50 6.50 7.64
CA GLY A 75 14.66 7.74 8.39
C GLY A 75 13.43 8.64 8.43
N PHE A 76 12.25 8.11 8.11
CA PHE A 76 11.01 8.88 8.29
C PHE A 76 10.81 9.21 9.77
N SER A 77 10.41 10.44 10.05
CA SER A 77 10.24 10.90 11.43
C SER A 77 9.08 10.17 12.12
N ARG A 78 9.17 10.13 13.43
CA ARG A 78 8.14 9.57 14.30
C ARG A 78 6.78 10.22 14.07
N GLU A 79 6.78 11.53 13.90
CA GLU A 79 5.58 12.34 13.65
C GLU A 79 4.94 12.00 12.30
N VAL A 80 5.74 11.91 11.24
CA VAL A 80 5.27 11.51 9.91
C VAL A 80 4.65 10.12 9.94
N ILE A 81 5.30 9.16 10.61
CA ILE A 81 4.77 7.80 10.74
C ILE A 81 3.46 7.77 11.53
N HIS A 82 3.37 8.56 12.59
CA HIS A 82 2.15 8.67 13.41
C HIS A 82 0.98 9.18 12.57
N ASP A 83 1.19 10.22 11.79
CA ASP A 83 0.17 10.77 10.89
C ASP A 83 -0.19 9.80 9.77
N LEU A 84 0.77 9.08 9.20
CA LEU A 84 0.50 8.02 8.24
C LEU A 84 -0.43 6.95 8.81
N ARG A 85 -0.21 6.55 10.05
CA ARG A 85 -1.09 5.57 10.72
C ARG A 85 -2.50 6.08 10.90
N LYS A 86 -2.66 7.35 11.26
CA LYS A 86 -3.98 7.99 11.36
C LYS A 86 -4.67 8.04 10.00
N ALA A 87 -3.95 8.49 8.99
CA ALA A 87 -4.47 8.56 7.62
C ALA A 87 -4.88 7.17 7.10
N TYR A 88 -4.08 6.16 7.35
CA TYR A 88 -4.39 4.78 6.99
C TYR A 88 -5.72 4.30 7.63
N ARG A 89 -5.90 4.55 8.91
CA ARG A 89 -7.16 4.20 9.59
C ARG A 89 -8.37 4.93 9.03
N LEU A 90 -8.22 6.19 8.68
CA LEU A 90 -9.29 6.98 8.05
C LEU A 90 -9.62 6.47 6.64
N LEU A 91 -8.61 6.19 5.82
CA LEU A 91 -8.79 5.73 4.45
C LEU A 91 -9.54 4.40 4.35
N PHE A 92 -9.29 3.51 5.29
CA PHE A 92 -9.88 2.17 5.31
C PHE A 92 -10.96 1.99 6.38
N ALA A 93 -11.49 3.09 6.88
CA ALA A 93 -12.64 3.06 7.78
C ALA A 93 -13.90 2.53 7.06
N PRO A 94 -14.82 1.86 7.77
CA PRO A 94 -16.01 1.28 7.15
C PRO A 94 -17.07 2.30 6.73
N GLU A 95 -16.95 3.53 7.16
CA GLU A 95 -17.96 4.58 7.00
C GLU A 95 -17.69 5.44 5.76
N GLY A 96 -18.75 5.86 5.08
CA GLY A 96 -18.66 6.74 3.93
C GLY A 96 -18.08 6.11 2.68
N THR A 97 -17.84 6.92 1.65
CA THR A 97 -17.21 6.50 0.40
C THR A 97 -15.71 6.73 0.43
N ILE A 98 -14.98 6.04 -0.43
CA ILE A 98 -13.53 6.26 -0.55
C ILE A 98 -13.21 7.71 -0.97
N GLN A 99 -14.04 8.33 -1.81
CA GLN A 99 -13.86 9.71 -2.23
C GLN A 99 -14.00 10.69 -1.07
N GLU A 100 -14.97 10.48 -0.19
CA GLU A 100 -15.16 11.28 1.01
C GLU A 100 -13.97 11.13 1.96
N ARG A 101 -13.52 9.90 2.20
CA ARG A 101 -12.36 9.63 3.05
C ARG A 101 -11.06 10.20 2.47
N LEU A 102 -10.86 10.12 1.15
CA LEU A 102 -9.72 10.74 0.49
C LEU A 102 -9.71 12.26 0.67
N LYS A 103 -10.85 12.89 0.56
CA LYS A 103 -10.98 14.33 0.79
C LYS A 103 -10.62 14.70 2.23
N ASP A 104 -11.17 13.97 3.20
CA ASP A 104 -10.91 14.22 4.62
C ASP A 104 -9.42 14.05 4.95
N VAL A 105 -8.79 13.00 4.44
CA VAL A 105 -7.35 12.75 4.62
C VAL A 105 -6.52 13.83 3.95
N SER A 106 -6.88 14.22 2.74
CA SER A 106 -6.18 15.29 2.02
C SER A 106 -6.25 16.62 2.75
N ASP A 107 -7.40 16.97 3.31
CA ASP A 107 -7.59 18.21 4.06
C ASP A 107 -6.83 18.21 5.39
N GLU A 108 -6.85 17.10 6.11
CA GLU A 108 -6.22 16.98 7.43
C GLU A 108 -4.69 16.86 7.35
N PHE A 109 -4.15 16.17 6.35
CA PHE A 109 -2.73 15.83 6.25
C PHE A 109 -2.01 16.47 5.05
N LYS A 110 -2.47 17.61 4.56
CA LYS A 110 -1.89 18.32 3.40
C LYS A 110 -0.37 18.46 3.44
N LYS A 111 0.19 18.68 4.63
CA LYS A 111 1.62 18.93 4.82
C LYS A 111 2.44 17.66 4.97
N ASN A 112 1.79 16.52 5.09
CA ASN A 112 2.47 15.23 5.20
C ASN A 112 2.65 14.65 3.80
N GLU A 113 3.86 14.75 3.26
CA GLU A 113 4.18 14.31 1.89
C GLU A 113 3.89 12.81 1.69
N PRO A 114 4.30 11.89 2.57
CA PRO A 114 3.94 10.48 2.42
C PRO A 114 2.43 10.19 2.41
N VAL A 115 1.65 10.89 3.22
CA VAL A 115 0.19 10.77 3.17
C VAL A 115 -0.34 11.21 1.82
N MET A 116 0.15 12.33 1.30
CA MET A 116 -0.26 12.83 0.00
C MET A 116 0.18 11.94 -1.15
N ASP A 117 1.28 11.21 -1.01
CA ASP A 117 1.67 10.17 -1.97
C ASP A 117 0.61 9.08 -2.08
N ILE A 118 0.05 8.63 -0.96
CA ILE A 118 -1.03 7.65 -0.94
C ILE A 118 -2.29 8.21 -1.62
N VAL A 119 -2.67 9.43 -1.28
CA VAL A 119 -3.85 10.09 -1.87
C VAL A 119 -3.71 10.19 -3.39
N LYS A 120 -2.60 10.69 -3.89
CA LYS A 120 -2.32 10.80 -5.32
C LYS A 120 -2.31 9.46 -6.03
N PHE A 121 -1.76 8.44 -5.38
CA PHE A 121 -1.73 7.09 -5.92
C PHE A 121 -3.15 6.53 -6.11
N ILE A 122 -4.02 6.69 -5.12
CA ILE A 122 -5.41 6.21 -5.18
C ILE A 122 -6.22 7.00 -6.23
N GLU A 123 -6.01 8.31 -6.33
CA GLU A 123 -6.68 9.18 -7.31
C GLU A 123 -6.18 8.99 -8.75
N GLY A 124 -5.02 8.38 -8.91
CA GLY A 124 -4.40 8.16 -10.22
C GLY A 124 -5.15 7.15 -11.09
N ASN A 125 -4.80 7.13 -12.37
CA ASN A 125 -5.36 6.17 -13.33
C ASN A 125 -4.94 4.74 -12.99
N ALA A 126 -5.93 3.89 -12.73
CA ALA A 126 -5.72 2.52 -12.37
C ALA A 126 -6.58 1.59 -13.24
N SER A 127 -5.97 0.48 -13.67
CA SER A 127 -6.70 -0.63 -14.33
C SER A 127 -7.28 -1.61 -13.32
N ARG A 128 -6.81 -1.56 -12.08
CA ARG A 128 -7.19 -2.46 -11.01
C ARG A 128 -7.65 -1.71 -9.76
N ALA A 129 -8.47 -2.36 -8.96
CA ALA A 129 -8.89 -1.85 -7.66
C ALA A 129 -7.69 -1.76 -6.69
N ILE A 130 -7.83 -0.97 -5.66
CA ILE A 130 -6.86 -0.88 -4.55
C ILE A 130 -7.01 -2.12 -3.65
N CYS A 131 -5.88 -2.71 -3.29
CA CYS A 131 -5.82 -3.78 -2.31
C CYS A 131 -6.40 -3.31 -0.97
N GLN A 132 -7.29 -4.09 -0.39
CA GLN A 132 -8.01 -3.74 0.84
C GLN A 132 -7.46 -4.50 2.04
N PRO A 133 -7.64 -3.96 3.25
CA PRO A 133 -7.44 -4.74 4.47
C PRO A 133 -8.37 -5.95 4.50
N LYS A 134 -7.92 -7.02 5.12
CA LYS A 134 -8.76 -8.18 5.39
C LYS A 134 -9.93 -7.74 6.28
N ASN A 135 -11.15 -8.01 5.86
CA ASN A 135 -12.32 -7.76 6.68
C ASN A 135 -12.13 -8.47 8.02
N GLY A 136 -12.02 -7.70 9.08
CA GLY A 136 -11.97 -8.26 10.41
C GLY A 136 -13.21 -9.15 10.59
N ASN A 137 -13.01 -10.36 11.05
CA ASN A 137 -14.09 -11.22 11.48
C ASN A 137 -14.96 -10.42 12.47
N LYS A 138 -16.15 -10.04 12.05
CA LYS A 138 -17.21 -9.64 12.97
C LYS A 138 -17.75 -10.89 13.66
N ASN A 139 -16.88 -11.68 14.25
CA ASN A 139 -17.25 -12.81 15.08
C ASN A 139 -16.22 -12.91 16.21
N THR A 140 -16.38 -12.08 17.15
CA THR A 140 -16.21 -12.36 18.58
C THR A 140 -16.86 -11.25 19.34
#